data_b598eda3aab24c0312842a86188550c6
#
_entry.id   b598eda3aab24c0312842a86188550c6
#
_cell.length_a   1.000
_cell.length_b   1.000
_cell.length_c   1.000
_cell.angle_alpha   90.00
_cell.angle_beta   90.00
_cell.angle_gamma   90.00
#
_symmetry.space_group_name_H-M   'P 1'
#
loop_
_entity.id
_entity.type
_entity.pdbx_description
1 polymer ?
#
loop_
_entity_poly.entity_id
_entity_poly.type
_entity_poly.pdbx_seq_one_letter_code
_entity_poly.pdbx_strand_id
1 'polypeptide(L)'
;MIKQNIVFIENKAGSLQKVTGLLAEAGIDIYGFACFDAPEFALFRMVTNQADEAEKILTENGYMNRVTEVIAVDLKDEVGGLNTVLQVLGNCNVNLDYIYTSYHRGNSLPIMILQTDDVLSLIHI
;
A
#
# COMPACT_ATOMS: atom_id res chain seq x y z
N MET A 1 1.26 -6.38 -11.11
CA MET A 1 1.30 -5.12 -10.34
C MET A 1 -0.10 -4.68 -10.00
N ILE A 2 -0.28 -4.03 -8.87
CA ILE A 2 -1.57 -3.52 -8.45
C ILE A 2 -1.46 -2.03 -8.18
N LYS A 3 -2.61 -1.35 -8.12
CA LYS A 3 -2.67 0.08 -7.84
C LYS A 3 -2.70 0.34 -6.34
N GLN A 4 -1.98 1.35 -5.92
CA GLN A 4 -1.90 1.83 -4.55
C GLN A 4 -2.28 3.30 -4.52
N ASN A 5 -3.05 3.71 -3.52
CA ASN A 5 -3.30 5.13 -3.25
C ASN A 5 -2.32 5.64 -2.21
N ILE A 6 -1.76 6.82 -2.44
CA ILE A 6 -0.93 7.54 -1.47
C ILE A 6 -1.60 8.86 -1.18
N VAL A 7 -1.86 9.14 0.09
CA VAL A 7 -2.51 10.38 0.54
C VAL A 7 -1.62 11.11 1.51
N PHE A 8 -1.49 12.43 1.30
CA PHE A 8 -0.81 13.31 2.25
C PHE A 8 -1.84 13.82 3.26
N ILE A 9 -1.60 13.57 4.53
CA ILE A 9 -2.50 13.99 5.61
C ILE A 9 -1.73 14.78 6.65
N GLU A 10 -2.42 15.68 7.36
CA GLU A 10 -1.81 16.40 8.45
C GLU A 10 -1.52 15.45 9.61
N ASN A 11 -0.38 15.64 10.29
CA ASN A 11 -0.01 14.81 11.44
C ASN A 11 -0.66 15.37 12.70
N LYS A 12 -1.96 15.15 12.84
CA LYS A 12 -2.74 15.57 14.01
C LYS A 12 -3.89 14.60 14.27
N ALA A 13 -4.43 14.64 15.48
CA ALA A 13 -5.52 13.79 15.89
C ALA A 13 -6.74 13.91 14.96
N GLY A 14 -7.27 12.77 14.54
CA GLY A 14 -8.46 12.70 13.70
C GLY A 14 -8.22 12.84 12.19
N SER A 15 -7.01 13.20 11.75
CA SER A 15 -6.74 13.40 10.32
C SER A 15 -6.88 12.11 9.52
N LEU A 16 -6.34 11.03 10.03
CA LEU A 16 -6.44 9.73 9.36
C LEU A 16 -7.88 9.24 9.32
N GLN A 17 -8.62 9.41 10.40
CA GLN A 17 -10.02 8.99 10.49
C GLN A 17 -10.89 9.73 9.47
N LYS A 18 -10.61 10.99 9.18
CA LYS A 18 -11.35 11.75 8.17
C LYS A 18 -11.19 11.12 6.79
N VAL A 19 -9.98 10.72 6.43
CA VAL A 19 -9.71 10.06 5.15
C VAL A 19 -10.43 8.71 5.06
N THR A 20 -10.27 7.88 6.08
CA THR A 20 -10.91 6.56 6.06
C THR A 20 -12.43 6.66 6.11
N GLY A 21 -12.97 7.67 6.79
CA GLY A 21 -14.40 7.93 6.84
C GLY A 21 -14.99 8.29 5.48
N LEU A 22 -14.30 9.14 4.71
CA LEU A 22 -14.72 9.48 3.34
C LEU A 22 -14.81 8.23 2.46
N LEU A 23 -13.82 7.35 2.56
CA LEU A 23 -13.78 6.13 1.76
C LEU A 23 -14.84 5.13 2.21
N ALA A 24 -15.06 5.01 3.51
CA ALA A 24 -16.09 4.12 4.06
C ALA A 24 -17.49 4.54 3.61
N GLU A 25 -17.80 5.83 3.63
CA GLU A 25 -19.09 6.35 3.17
C GLU A 25 -19.32 6.09 1.69
N ALA A 26 -18.25 6.02 0.90
CA ALA A 26 -18.33 5.73 -0.53
C ALA A 26 -18.34 4.22 -0.83
N GLY A 27 -18.31 3.37 0.20
CA GLY A 27 -18.31 1.91 0.02
C GLY A 27 -16.97 1.36 -0.48
N ILE A 28 -15.89 2.10 -0.29
CA ILE A 28 -14.55 1.66 -0.68
C ILE A 28 -13.92 0.88 0.46
N ASP A 29 -13.48 -0.33 0.17
CA ASP A 29 -12.88 -1.23 1.13
C ASP A 29 -11.35 -1.10 1.10
N ILE A 30 -10.75 -0.89 2.27
CA ILE A 30 -9.29 -0.81 2.41
C ILE A 30 -8.78 -2.18 2.80
N TYR A 31 -8.00 -2.80 1.91
CA TYR A 31 -7.46 -4.14 2.10
C TYR A 31 -6.13 -4.15 2.86
N GLY A 32 -5.32 -3.13 2.68
CA GLY A 32 -4.04 -3.01 3.34
C GLY A 32 -3.60 -1.57 3.42
N PHE A 33 -2.79 -1.26 4.41
CA PHE A 33 -2.36 0.12 4.61
C PHE A 33 -1.07 0.21 5.40
N ALA A 34 -0.38 1.34 5.24
CA ALA A 34 0.75 1.73 6.05
C ALA A 34 0.75 3.25 6.17
N CYS A 35 0.99 3.75 7.36
CA CYS A 35 1.02 5.18 7.61
C CYS A 35 2.31 5.52 8.34
N PHE A 36 3.08 6.43 7.76
CA PHE A 36 4.33 6.92 8.34
C PHE A 36 4.25 8.41 8.54
N ASP A 37 4.68 8.89 9.69
CA ASP A 37 4.72 10.30 9.96
C ASP A 37 6.00 10.95 9.39
N ALA A 38 5.86 12.19 9.02
CA ALA A 38 6.94 13.13 8.81
C ALA A 38 6.66 14.33 9.74
N PRO A 39 7.59 15.24 9.98
CA PRO A 39 7.40 16.26 11.00
C PRO A 39 6.10 17.08 10.91
N GLU A 40 5.65 17.39 9.70
CA GLU A 40 4.46 18.23 9.50
C GLU A 40 3.27 17.49 8.90
N PHE A 41 3.50 16.34 8.28
CA PHE A 41 2.46 15.56 7.62
C PHE A 41 2.77 14.08 7.69
N ALA A 42 1.79 13.26 7.35
CA ALA A 42 1.96 11.82 7.26
C ALA A 42 1.63 11.34 5.85
N LEU A 43 2.25 10.26 5.44
CA LEU A 43 1.95 9.57 4.20
C LEU A 43 1.14 8.32 4.52
N PHE A 44 -0.08 8.28 4.00
CA PHE A 44 -0.94 7.11 4.15
C PHE A 44 -0.99 6.36 2.82
N ARG A 45 -0.42 5.17 2.82
CA ARG A 45 -0.46 4.26 1.68
C ARG A 45 -1.52 3.21 1.90
N MET A 46 -2.32 2.93 0.87
CA MET A 46 -3.37 1.92 0.99
C MET A 46 -3.61 1.20 -0.32
N VAL A 47 -4.09 -0.03 -0.19
CA VAL A 47 -4.61 -0.81 -1.31
C VAL A 47 -6.11 -0.95 -1.08
N THR A 48 -6.89 -0.59 -2.08
CA THR A 48 -8.35 -0.61 -1.99
C THR A 48 -8.94 -1.41 -3.15
N ASN A 49 -10.24 -1.67 -3.07
CA ASN A 49 -10.95 -2.33 -4.17
C ASN A 49 -11.26 -1.39 -5.34
N GLN A 50 -11.07 -0.07 -5.18
CA GLN A 50 -11.42 0.94 -6.18
C GLN A 50 -10.45 2.12 -6.11
N ALA A 51 -9.21 1.92 -6.58
CA ALA A 51 -8.15 2.92 -6.45
C ALA A 51 -8.48 4.24 -7.16
N ASP A 52 -9.02 4.17 -8.37
CA ASP A 52 -9.31 5.37 -9.16
C ASP A 52 -10.46 6.18 -8.56
N GLU A 53 -11.47 5.51 -8.03
CA GLU A 53 -12.59 6.17 -7.34
C GLU A 53 -12.11 6.81 -6.03
N ALA A 54 -11.23 6.14 -5.30
CA ALA A 54 -10.62 6.69 -4.09
C ALA A 54 -9.86 7.98 -4.40
N GLU A 55 -9.07 7.98 -5.46
CA GLU A 55 -8.34 9.18 -5.89
C GLU A 55 -9.28 10.34 -6.17
N LYS A 56 -10.34 10.07 -6.89
CA LYS A 56 -11.35 11.09 -7.24
C LYS A 56 -11.99 11.70 -5.99
N ILE A 57 -12.44 10.85 -5.06
CA ILE A 57 -13.09 11.29 -3.83
C ILE A 57 -12.14 12.13 -2.99
N LEU A 58 -10.90 11.70 -2.84
CA LEU A 58 -9.90 12.41 -2.04
C LEU A 58 -9.56 13.76 -2.68
N THR A 59 -9.41 13.80 -3.99
CA THR A 59 -9.15 15.04 -4.72
C THR A 59 -10.30 16.04 -4.56
N GLU A 60 -11.53 15.57 -4.69
CA GLU A 60 -12.74 16.41 -4.52
C GLU A 60 -12.85 16.99 -3.11
N ASN A 61 -12.27 16.32 -2.11
CA ASN A 61 -12.27 16.76 -0.72
C ASN A 61 -10.99 17.51 -0.31
N GLY A 62 -10.18 17.90 -1.28
CA GLY A 62 -9.03 18.77 -1.04
C GLY A 62 -7.75 18.07 -0.60
N TYR A 63 -7.69 16.74 -0.69
CA TYR A 63 -6.49 15.99 -0.33
C TYR A 63 -5.53 15.87 -1.50
N MET A 64 -4.26 16.16 -1.24
CA MET A 64 -3.19 15.84 -2.17
C MET A 64 -2.98 14.33 -2.13
N ASN A 65 -3.15 13.69 -3.27
CA ASN A 65 -3.03 12.24 -3.34
C ASN A 65 -2.68 11.80 -4.76
N ARG A 66 -2.25 10.55 -4.89
CA ARG A 66 -1.94 9.97 -6.21
C ARG A 66 -2.11 8.46 -6.17
N VAL A 67 -2.26 7.88 -7.37
CA VAL A 67 -2.25 6.43 -7.57
C VAL A 67 -0.90 6.04 -8.16
N THR A 68 -0.29 5.03 -7.60
CA THR A 68 0.95 4.44 -8.12
C THR A 68 0.76 2.94 -8.28
N GLU A 69 1.63 2.31 -9.06
CA GLU A 69 1.65 0.86 -9.18
C GLU A 69 2.69 0.29 -8.22
N VAL A 70 2.33 -0.78 -7.55
CA VAL A 70 3.20 -1.50 -6.61
C VAL A 70 3.18 -2.98 -6.93
N ILE A 71 4.18 -3.70 -6.44
CA ILE A 71 4.31 -5.14 -6.65
C ILE A 71 3.57 -5.86 -5.53
N ALA A 72 2.76 -6.85 -5.90
CA ALA A 72 2.04 -7.70 -4.96
C ALA A 72 2.55 -9.13 -5.09
N VAL A 73 2.90 -9.73 -3.96
CA VAL A 73 3.42 -11.10 -3.89
C VAL A 73 2.62 -11.87 -2.85
N ASP A 74 2.14 -13.05 -3.22
CA ASP A 74 1.47 -13.94 -2.28
C ASP A 74 2.46 -14.40 -1.23
N LEU A 75 2.09 -14.26 0.04
CA LEU A 75 2.93 -14.65 1.16
C LEU A 75 2.46 -16.00 1.68
N LYS A 76 3.35 -16.99 1.67
CA LYS A 76 3.02 -18.32 2.18
C LYS A 76 2.84 -18.29 3.69
N ASP A 77 1.79 -18.95 4.17
CA ASP A 77 1.51 -19.09 5.60
C ASP A 77 2.37 -20.20 6.21
N GLU A 78 3.65 -19.90 6.36
CA GLU A 78 4.63 -20.82 6.96
C GLU A 78 5.72 -20.02 7.66
N VAL A 79 6.39 -20.67 8.60
CA VAL A 79 7.55 -20.05 9.27
C VAL A 79 8.62 -19.77 8.22
N GLY A 80 9.09 -18.54 8.18
CA GLY A 80 10.11 -18.13 7.23
C GLY A 80 9.61 -17.74 5.85
N GLY A 81 8.28 -17.69 5.62
CA GLY A 81 7.71 -17.28 4.33
C GLY A 81 8.18 -15.90 3.89
N LEU A 82 8.16 -14.93 4.79
CA LEU A 82 8.67 -13.59 4.52
C LEU A 82 10.17 -13.62 4.22
N ASN A 83 10.94 -14.35 5.03
CA ASN A 83 12.39 -14.44 4.85
C ASN A 83 12.76 -15.02 3.48
N THR A 84 12.00 -15.99 2.99
CA THR A 84 12.22 -16.60 1.68
C THR A 84 12.11 -15.55 0.57
N VAL A 85 11.07 -14.73 0.62
CA VAL A 85 10.89 -13.66 -0.38
C VAL A 85 12.01 -12.64 -0.29
N LEU A 86 12.36 -12.21 0.93
CA LEU A 86 13.43 -11.22 1.13
C LEU A 86 14.80 -11.74 0.69
N GLN A 87 15.07 -13.05 0.85
CA GLN A 87 16.29 -13.66 0.35
C GLN A 87 16.39 -13.58 -1.18
N VAL A 88 15.28 -13.86 -1.89
CA VAL A 88 15.25 -13.75 -3.35
C VAL A 88 15.57 -12.32 -3.78
N LEU A 89 14.93 -11.34 -3.16
CA LEU A 89 15.15 -9.94 -3.47
C LEU A 89 16.60 -9.51 -3.18
N GLY A 90 17.15 -9.91 -2.04
CA GLY A 90 18.53 -9.63 -1.66
C GLY A 90 19.54 -10.27 -2.61
N ASN A 91 19.31 -11.51 -3.03
CA ASN A 91 20.18 -12.21 -3.97
C ASN A 91 20.19 -11.55 -5.34
N CYS A 92 19.10 -10.88 -5.72
CA CYS A 92 19.02 -10.12 -6.96
C CYS A 92 19.47 -8.66 -6.81
N ASN A 93 20.02 -8.32 -5.65
CA ASN A 93 20.49 -6.97 -5.32
C ASN A 93 19.40 -5.90 -5.46
N VAL A 94 18.17 -6.26 -5.08
CA VAL A 94 17.03 -5.34 -5.12
C VAL A 94 16.88 -4.67 -3.76
N ASN A 95 16.85 -3.34 -3.75
CA ASN A 95 16.61 -2.55 -2.55
C ASN A 95 15.13 -2.25 -2.41
N LEU A 96 14.58 -2.48 -1.22
CA LEU A 96 13.18 -2.18 -0.92
C LEU A 96 13.05 -0.77 -0.35
N ASP A 97 12.13 0.01 -0.93
CA ASP A 97 11.81 1.34 -0.40
C ASP A 97 10.84 1.21 0.77
N TYR A 98 9.85 0.34 0.65
CA TYR A 98 8.92 0.00 1.74
C TYR A 98 8.20 -1.31 1.45
N ILE A 99 7.58 -1.85 2.49
CA ILE A 99 6.86 -3.12 2.44
C ILE A 99 5.73 -3.10 3.49
N TYR A 100 4.59 -3.66 3.15
CA TYR A 100 3.48 -3.87 4.08
C TYR A 100 2.59 -5.01 3.57
N THR A 101 1.63 -5.44 4.40
CA THR A 101 0.73 -6.53 4.03
C THR A 101 -0.67 -6.01 3.69
N SER A 102 -1.36 -6.78 2.87
CA SER A 102 -2.73 -6.52 2.45
C SER A 102 -3.53 -7.81 2.51
N TYR A 103 -4.80 -7.72 2.90
CA TYR A 103 -5.71 -8.86 2.98
C TYR A 103 -6.91 -8.62 2.07
N HIS A 104 -7.09 -9.47 1.07
CA HIS A 104 -8.24 -9.39 0.18
C HIS A 104 -9.36 -10.30 0.66
N ARG A 105 -10.60 -9.85 0.53
CA ARG A 105 -11.76 -10.66 0.89
C ARG A 105 -11.79 -11.93 0.04
N GLY A 106 -12.06 -13.07 0.68
CA GLY A 106 -12.11 -14.36 0.01
C GLY A 106 -10.75 -14.99 -0.25
N ASN A 107 -9.66 -14.31 0.08
CA ASN A 107 -8.33 -14.85 0.00
C ASN A 107 -7.83 -15.17 1.41
N SER A 108 -7.42 -16.44 1.63
CA SER A 108 -6.99 -16.90 2.96
C SER A 108 -5.56 -16.49 3.31
N LEU A 109 -4.77 -16.08 2.32
CA LEU A 109 -3.36 -15.72 2.52
C LEU A 109 -3.16 -14.22 2.38
N PRO A 110 -2.27 -13.63 3.19
CA PRO A 110 -1.91 -12.24 3.03
C PRO A 110 -1.12 -12.03 1.74
N ILE A 111 -1.24 -10.83 1.21
CA ILE A 111 -0.47 -10.39 0.05
C ILE A 111 0.56 -9.39 0.57
N MET A 112 1.81 -9.57 0.17
CA MET A 112 2.87 -8.62 0.49
C MET A 112 2.93 -7.56 -0.59
N ILE A 113 2.83 -6.31 -0.18
CA ILE A 113 2.96 -5.14 -1.07
C ILE A 113 4.37 -4.61 -0.90
N LEU A 114 5.07 -4.42 -1.99
CA LEU A 114 6.42 -3.88 -1.93
C LEU A 114 6.68 -2.88 -3.05
N GLN A 115 7.56 -1.96 -2.76
CA GLN A 115 8.02 -0.97 -3.71
C GLN A 115 9.53 -0.97 -3.76
N THR A 116 10.05 -0.91 -4.97
CA THR A 116 11.47 -0.77 -5.26
C THR A 116 11.65 0.23 -6.40
N ASP A 117 12.79 0.87 -6.45
CA ASP A 117 13.17 1.74 -7.56
C ASP A 117 13.64 0.94 -8.79
N ASP A 118 13.86 -0.37 -8.64
CA ASP A 118 14.34 -1.24 -9.71
C ASP A 118 13.32 -2.34 -10.05
N VAL A 119 12.17 -1.93 -10.58
CA VAL A 119 11.08 -2.85 -10.95
C VAL A 119 11.53 -3.81 -12.06
N LEU A 120 12.39 -3.37 -12.98
CA LEU A 120 12.85 -4.22 -14.08
C LEU A 120 13.66 -5.42 -13.61
N SER A 121 14.46 -5.26 -12.55
CA SER A 121 15.19 -6.39 -11.96
C SER A 121 14.23 -7.40 -11.35
N LEU A 122 13.12 -6.97 -10.78
CA LEU A 122 12.11 -7.87 -10.23
C LEU A 122 11.38 -8.68 -11.28
N ILE A 123 11.13 -8.10 -12.44
CA ILE A 123 10.43 -8.79 -13.54
C ILE A 123 11.23 -10.00 -14.02
N HIS A 124 12.54 -10.00 -13.87
CA HIS A 124 13.41 -11.09 -14.30
C HIS A 124 13.69 -12.13 -13.20
N ILE A 125 13.10 -11.96 -12.04
CA ILE A 125 13.12 -12.95 -10.98
C ILE A 125 12.03 -13.98 -11.21
#